data_bee5077acbfcfb2053f846de58d3f02c
#
_entry.id   bee5077acbfcfb2053f846de58d3f02c
#
_cell.length_a   1.000
_cell.length_b   1.000
_cell.length_c   1.000
_cell.angle_alpha   90.00
_cell.angle_beta   90.00
_cell.angle_gamma   90.00
#
_symmetry.space_group_name_H-M   'P 1'
#
loop_
_entity.id
_entity.type
_entity.pdbx_description
1 polymer ?
#
loop_
_entity_poly.entity_id
_entity_poly.type
_entity_poly.pdbx_seq_one_letter_code
_entity_poly.pdbx_strand_id
1 'polypeptide(L)'
;MPSEFDPLQFPRRLNLGCGFDLRQGYLNVDLQPWHKPDLIADVGKLDFLPAGYYEEILAQDVLEHLPRMSTRKILVHWNRLLAPGGLLRLRLPDALSILQLLAAPANRSVARQEELIQLLFGTQGYTGDFHFTSFTAFLLRHYLQETGYDVMAINAPDDCNLEATARKMRSVHPHDVGDFPELLCIPGDAEFVRECYRSILKREGDTEGVQHYVSCLAETRMVRDAVIEQMLDSNERKALADRNRHS
;
A
#
# COMPACT_ATOMS: atom_id res chain seq x y z
N MET A 1 -11.92 0.24 -20.29
CA MET A 1 -10.53 0.47 -20.74
C MET A 1 -10.58 0.95 -22.18
N PRO A 2 -9.76 1.92 -22.59
CA PRO A 2 -9.61 2.21 -24.02
C PRO A 2 -9.14 0.93 -24.70
N SER A 3 -9.75 0.57 -25.81
CA SER A 3 -9.47 -0.64 -26.59
C SER A 3 -8.10 -0.66 -27.29
N GLU A 4 -7.22 0.29 -26.99
CA GLU A 4 -5.95 0.51 -27.72
C GLU A 4 -4.71 0.64 -26.80
N PHE A 5 -4.83 0.51 -25.46
CA PHE A 5 -3.66 0.61 -24.58
C PHE A 5 -2.90 -0.72 -24.55
N ASP A 6 -1.70 -0.73 -25.16
CA ASP A 6 -0.78 -1.86 -25.10
C ASP A 6 0.45 -1.50 -24.24
N PRO A 7 0.57 -2.05 -23.04
CA PRO A 7 1.67 -1.73 -22.13
C PRO A 7 3.05 -2.12 -22.67
N LEU A 8 3.11 -3.04 -23.64
CA LEU A 8 4.39 -3.49 -24.24
C LEU A 8 5.01 -2.48 -25.21
N GLN A 9 4.25 -1.46 -25.62
CA GLN A 9 4.76 -0.34 -26.42
C GLN A 9 5.46 0.73 -25.59
N PHE A 10 5.38 0.64 -24.27
CA PHE A 10 5.99 1.58 -23.33
C PHE A 10 7.30 1.02 -22.74
N PRO A 11 8.13 1.90 -22.15
CA PRO A 11 9.35 1.47 -21.47
C PRO A 11 9.07 0.48 -20.34
N ARG A 12 10.04 -0.37 -20.03
CA ARG A 12 9.97 -1.35 -18.93
C ARG A 12 10.24 -0.73 -17.55
N ARG A 13 9.84 0.53 -17.38
CA ARG A 13 9.94 1.29 -16.14
C ARG A 13 8.64 2.02 -15.87
N LEU A 14 8.17 1.98 -14.63
CA LEU A 14 6.96 2.67 -14.18
C LEU A 14 7.32 3.88 -13.33
N ASN A 15 6.67 5.00 -13.59
CA ASN A 15 6.64 6.17 -12.70
C ASN A 15 5.21 6.30 -12.17
N LEU A 16 4.99 5.78 -10.98
CA LEU A 16 3.67 5.69 -10.34
C LEU A 16 3.36 6.95 -9.55
N GLY A 17 2.15 7.51 -9.73
CA GLY A 17 1.76 8.78 -9.13
C GLY A 17 2.66 9.91 -9.63
N CYS A 18 2.86 9.97 -10.94
CA CYS A 18 3.87 10.84 -11.53
C CYS A 18 3.62 12.35 -11.29
N GLY A 19 2.39 12.75 -10.98
CA GLY A 19 2.06 14.17 -10.87
C GLY A 19 2.52 14.92 -12.13
N PHE A 20 3.18 16.06 -11.93
CA PHE A 20 3.81 16.82 -13.02
C PHE A 20 5.24 16.38 -13.35
N ASP A 21 5.82 15.40 -12.63
CA ASP A 21 7.16 14.84 -12.89
C ASP A 21 7.08 13.73 -13.96
N LEU A 22 6.78 14.12 -15.19
CA LEU A 22 6.75 13.19 -16.32
C LEU A 22 8.18 12.82 -16.75
N ARG A 23 8.51 11.54 -16.66
CA ARG A 23 9.87 11.05 -16.91
C ARG A 23 9.99 10.36 -18.26
N GLN A 24 10.93 10.82 -19.06
CA GLN A 24 11.29 10.15 -20.30
C GLN A 24 11.87 8.74 -19.98
N GLY A 25 11.47 7.73 -20.73
CA GLY A 25 11.93 6.36 -20.52
C GLY A 25 11.14 5.60 -19.43
N TYR A 26 10.02 6.17 -18.97
CA TYR A 26 9.05 5.53 -18.07
C TYR A 26 7.65 5.54 -18.70
N LEU A 27 6.83 4.59 -18.31
CA LEU A 27 5.38 4.70 -18.40
C LEU A 27 4.92 5.52 -17.18
N ASN A 28 4.50 6.77 -17.44
CA ASN A 28 4.02 7.68 -16.39
C ASN A 28 2.56 7.39 -16.10
N VAL A 29 2.26 7.03 -14.85
CA VAL A 29 0.91 6.63 -14.39
C VAL A 29 0.45 7.60 -13.31
N ASP A 30 -0.75 8.14 -13.45
CA ASP A 30 -1.39 8.97 -12.43
C ASP A 30 -2.90 8.83 -12.47
N LEU A 31 -3.55 9.08 -11.34
CA LEU A 31 -5.01 9.07 -11.25
C LEU A 31 -5.63 10.32 -11.90
N GLN A 32 -4.89 11.42 -11.90
CA GLN A 32 -5.40 12.74 -12.27
C GLN A 32 -5.09 13.08 -13.73
N PRO A 33 -6.10 13.27 -14.58
CA PRO A 33 -5.89 13.53 -16.01
C PRO A 33 -5.21 14.87 -16.30
N TRP A 34 -5.29 15.85 -15.40
CA TRP A 34 -4.64 17.16 -15.59
C TRP A 34 -3.13 17.12 -15.45
N HIS A 35 -2.56 16.07 -14.86
CA HIS A 35 -1.11 15.82 -14.85
C HIS A 35 -0.60 15.36 -16.23
N LYS A 36 -1.52 14.95 -17.12
CA LYS A 36 -1.21 14.44 -18.48
C LYS A 36 -0.28 13.22 -18.47
N PRO A 37 -0.56 12.22 -17.62
CA PRO A 37 0.23 10.99 -17.63
C PRO A 37 0.03 10.21 -18.93
N ASP A 38 0.93 9.26 -19.22
CA ASP A 38 0.76 8.32 -20.33
C ASP A 38 -0.42 7.37 -20.08
N LEU A 39 -0.69 7.04 -18.81
CA LEU A 39 -1.76 6.17 -18.38
C LEU A 39 -2.52 6.78 -17.17
N ILE A 40 -3.81 7.01 -17.35
CA ILE A 40 -4.69 7.44 -16.24
C ILE A 40 -5.19 6.18 -15.54
N ALA A 41 -4.67 5.90 -14.32
CA ALA A 41 -5.04 4.72 -13.54
C ALA A 41 -4.76 4.91 -12.04
N ASP A 42 -5.50 4.15 -11.23
CA ASP A 42 -5.21 3.97 -9.80
C ASP A 42 -3.98 3.07 -9.64
N VAL A 43 -2.92 3.60 -9.06
CA VAL A 43 -1.65 2.87 -8.88
C VAL A 43 -1.75 1.65 -7.96
N GLY A 44 -2.82 1.56 -7.17
CA GLY A 44 -3.16 0.38 -6.37
C GLY A 44 -3.91 -0.71 -7.15
N LYS A 45 -4.30 -0.47 -8.43
CA LYS A 45 -5.15 -1.34 -9.25
C LYS A 45 -4.62 -1.52 -10.66
N LEU A 46 -3.38 -1.96 -10.80
CA LEU A 46 -2.69 -2.14 -12.08
C LEU A 46 -2.65 -3.61 -12.52
N ASP A 47 -3.70 -4.41 -12.21
CA ASP A 47 -3.75 -5.84 -12.52
C ASP A 47 -3.69 -6.16 -14.01
N PHE A 48 -4.10 -5.22 -14.84
CA PHE A 48 -4.03 -5.31 -16.29
C PHE A 48 -2.61 -5.13 -16.86
N LEU A 49 -1.65 -4.63 -16.06
CA LEU A 49 -0.25 -4.56 -16.47
C LEU A 49 0.43 -5.94 -16.34
N PRO A 50 1.38 -6.26 -17.23
CA PRO A 50 2.03 -7.56 -17.27
C PRO A 50 2.84 -7.82 -16.00
N ALA A 51 2.67 -9.01 -15.42
CA ALA A 51 3.44 -9.47 -14.28
C ALA A 51 4.88 -9.81 -14.68
N GLY A 52 5.85 -9.53 -13.80
CA GLY A 52 7.24 -9.88 -14.01
C GLY A 52 7.93 -9.16 -15.18
N TYR A 53 7.38 -8.04 -15.59
CA TYR A 53 7.83 -7.35 -16.81
C TYR A 53 8.74 -6.15 -16.54
N TYR A 54 8.44 -5.34 -15.54
CA TYR A 54 9.12 -4.06 -15.31
C TYR A 54 10.45 -4.23 -14.58
N GLU A 55 11.45 -3.49 -15.04
CA GLU A 55 12.80 -3.47 -14.45
C GLU A 55 12.90 -2.52 -13.25
N GLU A 56 12.10 -1.47 -13.27
CA GLU A 56 12.07 -0.47 -12.21
C GLU A 56 10.66 0.08 -12.01
N ILE A 57 10.30 0.29 -10.76
CA ILE A 57 9.15 1.08 -10.33
C ILE A 57 9.67 2.22 -9.49
N LEU A 58 9.33 3.45 -9.87
CA LEU A 58 9.53 4.66 -9.10
C LEU A 58 8.17 5.13 -8.56
N ALA A 59 8.08 5.40 -7.26
CA ALA A 59 6.91 5.98 -6.62
C ALA A 59 7.39 7.01 -5.59
N GLN A 60 7.26 8.29 -5.95
CA GLN A 60 7.69 9.41 -5.14
C GLN A 60 6.47 10.16 -4.63
N ASP A 61 6.35 10.28 -3.32
CA ASP A 61 5.23 10.95 -2.64
C ASP A 61 3.89 10.35 -3.09
N VAL A 62 3.75 9.02 -2.96
CA VAL A 62 2.59 8.24 -3.43
C VAL A 62 2.06 7.30 -2.37
N LEU A 63 2.94 6.55 -1.70
CA LEU A 63 2.53 5.46 -0.82
C LEU A 63 1.75 5.98 0.41
N GLU A 64 2.05 7.18 0.88
CA GLU A 64 1.34 7.87 1.95
C GLU A 64 -0.08 8.30 1.58
N HIS A 65 -0.34 8.52 0.29
CA HIS A 65 -1.67 8.85 -0.24
C HIS A 65 -2.60 7.64 -0.37
N LEU A 66 -2.06 6.44 -0.13
CA LEU A 66 -2.83 5.20 -0.21
C LEU A 66 -3.28 4.75 1.19
N PRO A 67 -4.44 4.08 1.33
CA PRO A 67 -4.93 3.65 2.63
C PRO A 67 -3.90 2.80 3.39
N ARG A 68 -3.62 3.15 4.66
CA ARG A 68 -2.64 2.45 5.51
C ARG A 68 -2.86 0.93 5.55
N MET A 69 -4.11 0.52 5.60
CA MET A 69 -4.51 -0.89 5.64
C MET A 69 -4.12 -1.64 4.35
N SER A 70 -3.98 -0.92 3.24
CA SER A 70 -3.61 -1.49 1.95
C SER A 70 -2.10 -1.48 1.64
N THR A 71 -1.26 -0.91 2.51
CA THR A 71 0.18 -0.73 2.23
C THR A 71 0.87 -2.02 1.81
N ARG A 72 0.68 -3.13 2.57
CA ARG A 72 1.30 -4.43 2.23
C ARG A 72 0.76 -4.99 0.92
N LYS A 73 -0.55 -4.91 0.71
CA LYS A 73 -1.23 -5.36 -0.51
C LYS A 73 -0.69 -4.65 -1.74
N ILE A 74 -0.53 -3.33 -1.65
CA ILE A 74 0.01 -2.48 -2.71
C ILE A 74 1.48 -2.83 -3.01
N LEU A 75 2.30 -3.00 -1.98
CA LEU A 75 3.70 -3.40 -2.17
C LEU A 75 3.82 -4.80 -2.80
N VAL A 76 2.97 -5.76 -2.44
CA VAL A 76 2.88 -7.07 -3.12
C VAL A 76 2.41 -6.92 -4.57
N HIS A 77 1.43 -6.06 -4.81
CA HIS A 77 0.95 -5.76 -6.15
C HIS A 77 2.06 -5.17 -7.04
N TRP A 78 2.82 -4.20 -6.53
CA TRP A 78 3.97 -3.65 -7.25
C TRP A 78 5.11 -4.67 -7.41
N ASN A 79 5.34 -5.52 -6.40
CA ASN A 79 6.27 -6.65 -6.51
C ASN A 79 5.88 -7.60 -7.66
N ARG A 80 4.58 -7.89 -7.85
CA ARG A 80 4.10 -8.73 -8.96
C ARG A 80 4.50 -8.16 -10.32
N LEU A 81 4.43 -6.83 -10.49
CA LEU A 81 4.76 -6.15 -11.76
C LEU A 81 6.26 -6.21 -12.08
N LEU A 82 7.12 -6.16 -11.07
CA LEU A 82 8.57 -6.19 -11.24
C LEU A 82 9.08 -7.54 -11.77
N ALA A 83 10.02 -7.47 -12.70
CA ALA A 83 10.84 -8.61 -13.11
C ALA A 83 11.68 -9.14 -11.92
N PRO A 84 12.15 -10.39 -11.95
CA PRO A 84 13.10 -10.89 -10.97
C PRO A 84 14.33 -9.97 -10.88
N GLY A 85 14.68 -9.52 -9.67
CA GLY A 85 15.77 -8.58 -9.44
C GLY A 85 15.46 -7.11 -9.80
N GLY A 86 14.25 -6.81 -10.25
CA GLY A 86 13.79 -5.45 -10.54
C GLY A 86 13.78 -4.55 -9.28
N LEU A 87 13.85 -3.26 -9.49
CA LEU A 87 14.04 -2.27 -8.43
C LEU A 87 12.74 -1.52 -8.13
N LEU A 88 12.46 -1.35 -6.84
CA LEU A 88 11.48 -0.41 -6.31
C LEU A 88 12.22 0.77 -5.69
N ARG A 89 11.90 1.99 -6.14
CA ARG A 89 12.41 3.24 -5.58
C ARG A 89 11.27 4.04 -5.02
N LEU A 90 11.38 4.39 -3.76
CA LEU A 90 10.37 5.15 -3.03
C LEU A 90 10.98 6.47 -2.52
N ARG A 91 10.17 7.52 -2.50
CA ARG A 91 10.35 8.70 -1.66
C ARG A 91 9.03 8.95 -0.94
N LEU A 92 9.11 9.31 0.33
CA LEU A 92 7.94 9.57 1.17
C LEU A 92 8.34 10.32 2.45
N PRO A 93 7.41 11.01 3.13
CA PRO A 93 7.70 11.74 4.36
C PRO A 93 8.18 10.82 5.49
N ASP A 94 9.22 11.26 6.21
CA ASP A 94 9.70 10.62 7.43
C ASP A 94 8.97 11.15 8.66
N ALA A 95 8.04 10.37 9.16
CA ALA A 95 7.26 10.72 10.35
C ALA A 95 8.15 11.09 11.55
N LEU A 96 9.24 10.33 11.77
CA LEU A 96 10.09 10.55 12.93
C LEU A 96 10.84 11.89 12.83
N SER A 97 11.43 12.17 11.69
CA SER A 97 12.14 13.42 11.44
C SER A 97 11.20 14.63 11.53
N ILE A 98 10.02 14.54 10.93
CA ILE A 98 9.02 15.62 10.99
C ILE A 98 8.55 15.88 12.43
N LEU A 99 8.31 14.82 13.22
CA LEU A 99 7.95 14.97 14.64
C LEU A 99 9.07 15.62 15.47
N GLN A 100 10.33 15.30 15.18
CA GLN A 100 11.48 15.93 15.80
C GLN A 100 11.58 17.44 15.45
N LEU A 101 11.32 17.78 14.18
CA LEU A 101 11.27 19.18 13.73
C LEU A 101 10.14 19.94 14.40
N LEU A 102 8.94 19.34 14.53
CA LEU A 102 7.79 19.92 15.23
C LEU A 102 8.11 20.20 16.71
N ALA A 103 8.86 19.32 17.35
CA ALA A 103 9.27 19.48 18.76
C ALA A 103 10.39 20.53 18.96
N ALA A 104 11.18 20.83 17.93
CA ALA A 104 12.34 21.69 18.03
C ALA A 104 11.96 23.16 18.34
N PRO A 105 12.58 23.81 19.35
CA PRO A 105 12.28 25.19 19.70
C PRO A 105 12.47 26.19 18.55
N ALA A 106 13.43 25.94 17.65
CA ALA A 106 13.67 26.75 16.47
C ALA A 106 12.51 26.83 15.48
N ASN A 107 11.62 25.84 15.50
CA ASN A 107 10.49 25.72 14.57
C ASN A 107 9.15 26.19 15.20
N ARG A 108 9.19 26.93 16.31
CA ARG A 108 7.99 27.42 17.02
C ARG A 108 7.38 28.69 16.42
N SER A 109 7.22 28.74 15.12
CA SER A 109 6.38 29.75 14.46
C SER A 109 5.15 29.09 13.85
N VAL A 110 4.03 29.82 13.79
CA VAL A 110 2.77 29.26 13.23
C VAL A 110 3.01 28.74 11.80
N ALA A 111 3.58 29.58 10.94
CA ALA A 111 3.83 29.19 9.54
C ALA A 111 4.68 27.92 9.41
N ARG A 112 5.75 27.78 10.20
CA ARG A 112 6.60 26.58 10.14
C ARG A 112 5.91 25.35 10.71
N GLN A 113 5.10 25.50 11.76
CA GLN A 113 4.32 24.39 12.32
C GLN A 113 3.25 23.92 11.32
N GLU A 114 2.55 24.83 10.65
CA GLU A 114 1.56 24.50 9.61
C GLU A 114 2.22 23.76 8.43
N GLU A 115 3.37 24.23 7.96
CA GLU A 115 4.15 23.56 6.91
C GLU A 115 4.54 22.13 7.29
N LEU A 116 5.06 21.92 8.50
CA LEU A 116 5.44 20.58 8.99
C LEU A 116 4.22 19.65 9.17
N ILE A 117 3.09 20.20 9.60
CA ILE A 117 1.82 19.44 9.70
C ILE A 117 1.34 19.02 8.30
N GLN A 118 1.48 19.88 7.29
CA GLN A 118 1.13 19.52 5.91
C GLN A 118 1.97 18.34 5.39
N LEU A 119 3.23 18.22 5.77
CA LEU A 119 4.06 17.06 5.41
C LEU A 119 3.53 15.75 5.99
N LEU A 120 2.85 15.78 7.15
CA LEU A 120 2.25 14.57 7.75
C LEU A 120 0.88 14.23 7.18
N PHE A 121 0.06 15.23 6.83
CA PHE A 121 -1.34 15.03 6.53
C PHE A 121 -1.72 15.38 5.08
N GLY A 122 -0.77 15.82 4.26
CA GLY A 122 -1.01 16.39 2.94
C GLY A 122 -1.51 17.82 3.01
N THR A 123 -1.53 18.54 1.89
CA THR A 123 -2.09 19.91 1.86
C THR A 123 -3.61 19.89 1.93
N GLN A 124 -4.24 18.75 1.60
CA GLN A 124 -5.68 18.56 1.54
C GLN A 124 -6.39 19.54 0.60
N GLY A 125 -5.65 20.07 -0.36
CA GLY A 125 -6.14 21.06 -1.32
C GLY A 125 -7.05 20.49 -2.41
N TYR A 126 -6.98 19.18 -2.66
CA TYR A 126 -7.81 18.46 -3.62
C TYR A 126 -7.94 16.97 -3.25
N THR A 127 -8.92 16.30 -3.88
CA THR A 127 -9.09 14.85 -3.71
C THR A 127 -7.86 14.10 -4.25
N GLY A 128 -7.14 13.41 -3.38
CA GLY A 128 -5.90 12.70 -3.69
C GLY A 128 -4.67 13.30 -3.01
N ASP A 129 -4.80 14.45 -2.35
CA ASP A 129 -3.70 15.10 -1.61
C ASP A 129 -3.84 14.96 -0.08
N PHE A 130 -4.40 13.84 0.34
CA PHE A 130 -4.50 13.44 1.75
C PHE A 130 -3.48 12.36 2.05
N HIS A 131 -2.71 12.49 3.12
CA HIS A 131 -1.88 11.41 3.62
C HIS A 131 -2.70 10.54 4.59
N PHE A 132 -2.94 9.28 4.20
CA PHE A 132 -3.66 8.31 5.02
C PHE A 132 -2.74 7.51 5.94
N THR A 133 -1.43 7.61 5.72
CA THR A 133 -0.41 6.95 6.52
C THR A 133 0.87 7.77 6.53
N SER A 134 1.79 7.41 7.40
CA SER A 134 3.14 7.93 7.42
C SER A 134 4.11 6.82 7.80
N PHE A 135 5.40 6.99 7.53
CA PHE A 135 6.40 5.94 7.67
C PHE A 135 7.58 6.44 8.51
N THR A 136 8.22 5.48 9.17
CA THR A 136 9.58 5.60 9.67
C THR A 136 10.47 4.65 8.88
N ALA A 137 11.78 4.88 8.85
CA ALA A 137 12.72 3.99 8.17
C ALA A 137 12.60 2.52 8.67
N PHE A 138 12.33 2.32 9.97
CA PHE A 138 12.12 1.01 10.56
C PHE A 138 10.87 0.32 10.00
N LEU A 139 9.72 1.02 10.00
CA LEU A 139 8.45 0.48 9.54
C LEU A 139 8.47 0.21 8.03
N LEU A 140 9.02 1.13 7.24
CA LEU A 140 9.17 0.96 5.80
C LEU A 140 10.03 -0.26 5.46
N ARG A 141 11.17 -0.43 6.14
CA ARG A 141 12.04 -1.62 5.97
C ARG A 141 11.27 -2.91 6.25
N HIS A 142 10.52 -2.94 7.34
CA HIS A 142 9.74 -4.10 7.72
C HIS A 142 8.71 -4.46 6.64
N TYR A 143 7.93 -3.51 6.17
CA TYR A 143 6.94 -3.75 5.12
C TYR A 143 7.56 -4.23 3.80
N LEU A 144 8.67 -3.64 3.38
CA LEU A 144 9.38 -4.06 2.18
C LEU A 144 9.88 -5.51 2.30
N GLN A 145 10.47 -5.90 3.43
CA GLN A 145 10.96 -7.26 3.66
C GLN A 145 9.83 -8.29 3.67
N GLU A 146 8.72 -8.01 4.35
CA GLU A 146 7.53 -8.88 4.35
C GLU A 146 6.97 -9.08 2.94
N THR A 147 7.00 -8.05 2.11
CA THR A 147 6.44 -8.06 0.75
C THR A 147 7.42 -8.50 -0.34
N GLY A 148 8.53 -9.12 0.06
CA GLY A 148 9.42 -9.85 -0.84
C GLY A 148 10.58 -9.05 -1.42
N TYR A 149 10.90 -7.90 -0.83
CA TYR A 149 12.02 -7.07 -1.24
C TYR A 149 13.24 -7.23 -0.31
N ASP A 150 14.43 -7.12 -0.89
CA ASP A 150 15.67 -6.82 -0.19
C ASP A 150 15.92 -5.32 -0.18
N VAL A 151 16.06 -4.75 1.01
CA VAL A 151 16.25 -3.31 1.19
C VAL A 151 17.72 -2.96 1.04
N MET A 152 18.09 -2.45 -0.12
CA MET A 152 19.45 -2.05 -0.45
C MET A 152 19.88 -0.80 0.29
N ALA A 153 19.01 0.20 0.39
CA ALA A 153 19.25 1.44 1.09
C ALA A 153 17.95 2.08 1.57
N ILE A 154 18.00 2.75 2.72
CA ILE A 154 17.03 3.78 3.13
C ILE A 154 17.86 4.95 3.63
N ASN A 155 17.73 6.09 2.96
CA ASN A 155 18.45 7.31 3.25
C ASN A 155 17.45 8.41 3.63
N ALA A 156 17.90 9.40 4.39
CA ALA A 156 17.19 10.65 4.61
C ALA A 156 17.94 11.74 3.82
N PRO A 157 17.50 12.07 2.60
CA PRO A 157 18.17 13.04 1.73
C PRO A 157 18.05 14.48 2.26
N ASP A 158 17.04 14.70 3.08
CA ASP A 158 16.75 15.97 3.76
C ASP A 158 16.15 15.69 5.14
N ASP A 159 15.74 16.76 5.84
CA ASP A 159 15.19 16.65 7.20
C ASP A 159 13.74 16.13 7.28
N CYS A 160 13.11 15.83 6.16
CA CYS A 160 11.68 15.53 6.11
C CYS A 160 11.33 14.23 5.39
N ASN A 161 12.23 13.71 4.54
CA ASN A 161 11.92 12.60 3.64
C ASN A 161 12.81 11.40 3.84
N LEU A 162 12.27 10.23 3.51
CA LEU A 162 13.00 8.97 3.30
C LEU A 162 13.07 8.68 1.81
N GLU A 163 14.23 8.24 1.34
CA GLU A 163 14.40 7.60 0.05
C GLU A 163 14.81 6.14 0.25
N ALA A 164 14.03 5.22 -0.32
CA ALA A 164 14.33 3.80 -0.25
C ALA A 164 14.61 3.23 -1.64
N THR A 165 15.62 2.37 -1.72
CA THR A 165 15.87 1.50 -2.87
C THR A 165 15.80 0.07 -2.41
N ALA A 166 14.91 -0.71 -3.02
CA ALA A 166 14.70 -2.10 -2.69
C ALA A 166 14.65 -2.96 -3.95
N ARG A 167 15.16 -4.19 -3.88
CA ARG A 167 15.22 -5.15 -4.98
C ARG A 167 14.23 -6.27 -4.76
N LYS A 168 13.47 -6.63 -5.78
CA LYS A 168 12.63 -7.82 -5.73
C LYS A 168 13.48 -9.08 -5.60
N MET A 169 13.32 -9.80 -4.49
CA MET A 169 14.02 -11.07 -4.22
C MET A 169 13.13 -12.28 -4.47
N ARG A 170 11.87 -12.18 -4.12
CA ARG A 170 10.88 -13.25 -4.29
C ARG A 170 9.50 -12.66 -4.57
N SER A 171 8.67 -13.44 -5.23
CA SER A 171 7.23 -13.14 -5.28
C SER A 171 6.58 -13.55 -3.96
N VAL A 172 5.62 -12.76 -3.51
CA VAL A 172 4.82 -13.02 -2.31
C VAL A 172 3.39 -13.21 -2.75
N HIS A 173 2.72 -14.20 -2.21
CA HIS A 173 1.30 -14.39 -2.47
C HIS A 173 0.50 -13.36 -1.66
N PRO A 174 -0.54 -12.73 -2.24
CA PRO A 174 -1.37 -11.76 -1.51
C PRO A 174 -1.87 -12.26 -0.15
N HIS A 175 -2.26 -13.53 -0.05
CA HIS A 175 -2.71 -14.13 1.21
C HIS A 175 -1.63 -14.16 2.31
N ASP A 176 -0.34 -14.18 1.95
CA ASP A 176 0.75 -14.17 2.94
C ASP A 176 0.83 -12.82 3.68
N VAL A 177 0.31 -11.77 3.08
CA VAL A 177 0.23 -10.42 3.66
C VAL A 177 -1.20 -10.03 4.04
N GLY A 178 -2.10 -11.01 4.09
CA GLY A 178 -3.48 -10.78 4.49
C GLY A 178 -4.37 -10.20 3.41
N ASP A 179 -4.00 -10.31 2.15
CA ASP A 179 -4.85 -9.90 1.03
C ASP A 179 -5.69 -11.07 0.50
N PHE A 180 -7.01 -10.92 0.55
CA PHE A 180 -7.99 -11.91 0.14
C PHE A 180 -9.01 -11.25 -0.82
N PRO A 181 -8.57 -10.87 -2.03
CA PRO A 181 -9.46 -10.16 -2.96
C PRO A 181 -10.69 -10.97 -3.36
N GLU A 182 -10.60 -12.28 -3.38
CA GLU A 182 -11.71 -13.19 -3.68
C GLU A 182 -12.83 -13.10 -2.62
N LEU A 183 -12.49 -12.87 -1.36
CA LEU A 183 -13.49 -12.72 -0.29
C LEU A 183 -14.31 -11.45 -0.49
N LEU A 184 -13.70 -10.38 -0.95
CA LEU A 184 -14.39 -9.10 -1.18
C LEU A 184 -15.43 -9.19 -2.30
N CYS A 185 -15.28 -10.15 -3.21
CA CYS A 185 -16.20 -10.38 -4.33
C CYS A 185 -17.43 -11.23 -3.95
N ILE A 186 -17.48 -11.81 -2.75
CA ILE A 186 -18.57 -12.68 -2.32
C ILE A 186 -19.87 -11.86 -2.17
N PRO A 187 -20.97 -12.24 -2.83
CA PRO A 187 -22.25 -11.58 -2.66
C PRO A 187 -22.82 -11.79 -1.26
N GLY A 188 -23.26 -10.68 -0.62
CA GLY A 188 -23.90 -10.72 0.69
C GLY A 188 -22.95 -10.87 1.87
N ASP A 189 -23.22 -10.10 2.93
CA ASP A 189 -22.32 -9.99 4.07
C ASP A 189 -22.25 -11.26 4.92
N ALA A 190 -23.36 -12.00 5.03
CA ALA A 190 -23.38 -13.22 5.83
C ALA A 190 -22.49 -14.31 5.22
N GLU A 191 -22.50 -14.49 3.90
CA GLU A 191 -21.65 -15.48 3.24
C GLU A 191 -20.20 -15.02 3.22
N PHE A 192 -19.95 -13.73 2.96
CA PHE A 192 -18.63 -13.12 3.09
C PHE A 192 -18.01 -13.41 4.46
N VAL A 193 -18.74 -13.15 5.56
CA VAL A 193 -18.23 -13.39 6.92
C VAL A 193 -17.95 -14.88 7.16
N ARG A 194 -18.85 -15.79 6.73
CA ARG A 194 -18.59 -17.24 6.87
C ARG A 194 -17.33 -17.67 6.13
N GLU A 195 -17.14 -17.16 4.92
CA GLU A 195 -15.97 -17.50 4.14
C GLU A 195 -14.68 -16.91 4.72
N CYS A 196 -14.73 -15.73 5.36
CA CYS A 196 -13.63 -15.22 6.17
C CYS A 196 -13.23 -16.18 7.31
N TYR A 197 -14.19 -16.74 8.03
CA TYR A 197 -13.92 -17.76 9.06
C TYR A 197 -13.23 -19.00 8.46
N ARG A 198 -13.71 -19.51 7.31
CA ARG A 198 -13.11 -20.69 6.64
C ARG A 198 -11.72 -20.39 6.11
N SER A 199 -11.55 -19.27 5.39
CA SER A 199 -10.31 -18.94 4.68
C SER A 199 -9.23 -18.44 5.61
N ILE A 200 -9.57 -17.65 6.63
CA ILE A 200 -8.61 -17.01 7.54
C ILE A 200 -8.38 -17.83 8.80
N LEU A 201 -9.47 -18.22 9.48
CA LEU A 201 -9.41 -18.92 10.78
C LEU A 201 -9.47 -20.43 10.67
N LYS A 202 -9.65 -20.97 9.44
CA LYS A 202 -9.65 -22.40 9.13
C LYS A 202 -10.71 -23.20 9.93
N ARG A 203 -11.85 -22.58 10.20
CA ARG A 203 -13.01 -23.19 10.86
C ARG A 203 -14.33 -22.59 10.39
N GLU A 204 -15.44 -23.24 10.75
CA GLU A 204 -16.76 -22.62 10.59
C GLU A 204 -16.96 -21.48 11.59
N GLY A 205 -17.66 -20.43 11.16
CA GLY A 205 -18.05 -19.33 12.04
C GLY A 205 -19.18 -19.79 12.97
N ASP A 206 -19.04 -19.50 14.25
CA ASP A 206 -20.15 -19.66 15.19
C ASP A 206 -21.23 -18.60 14.93
N THR A 207 -22.46 -18.91 15.35
CA THR A 207 -23.63 -18.09 15.05
C THR A 207 -23.49 -16.67 15.59
N GLU A 208 -22.96 -16.52 16.81
CA GLU A 208 -22.81 -15.22 17.48
C GLU A 208 -21.74 -14.36 16.78
N GLY A 209 -20.58 -14.94 16.47
CA GLY A 209 -19.51 -14.24 15.77
C GLY A 209 -19.91 -13.81 14.35
N VAL A 210 -20.58 -14.68 13.60
CA VAL A 210 -21.11 -14.32 12.27
C VAL A 210 -22.12 -13.18 12.38
N GLN A 211 -23.08 -13.27 13.31
CA GLN A 211 -24.09 -12.24 13.51
C GLN A 211 -23.48 -10.89 13.92
N HIS A 212 -22.44 -10.91 14.74
CA HIS A 212 -21.71 -9.69 15.16
C HIS A 212 -21.15 -8.95 13.94
N TYR A 213 -20.36 -9.61 13.11
CA TYR A 213 -19.76 -8.97 11.92
C TYR A 213 -20.79 -8.54 10.90
N VAL A 214 -21.82 -9.35 10.66
CA VAL A 214 -22.93 -8.99 9.75
C VAL A 214 -23.63 -7.72 10.23
N SER A 215 -23.91 -7.60 11.54
CA SER A 215 -24.50 -6.39 12.11
C SER A 215 -23.58 -5.17 11.97
N CYS A 216 -22.27 -5.35 12.19
CA CYS A 216 -21.28 -4.27 12.02
C CYS A 216 -21.20 -3.77 10.56
N LEU A 217 -21.30 -4.67 9.60
CA LEU A 217 -21.33 -4.32 8.16
C LEU A 217 -22.64 -3.62 7.79
N ALA A 218 -23.78 -4.15 8.21
CA ALA A 218 -25.10 -3.58 7.93
C ALA A 218 -25.28 -2.17 8.52
N GLU A 219 -24.73 -1.91 9.69
CA GLU A 219 -24.77 -0.61 10.36
C GLU A 219 -23.63 0.34 9.92
N THR A 220 -22.87 -0.02 8.91
CA THR A 220 -21.71 0.74 8.41
C THR A 220 -20.65 1.07 9.46
N ARG A 221 -20.63 0.32 10.58
CA ARG A 221 -19.59 0.43 11.63
C ARG A 221 -18.26 -0.17 11.21
N MET A 222 -18.29 -1.07 10.21
CA MET A 222 -17.12 -1.69 9.60
C MET A 222 -17.28 -1.79 8.09
N VAL A 223 -16.17 -1.91 7.39
CA VAL A 223 -16.10 -2.31 5.98
C VAL A 223 -15.51 -3.72 5.90
N ARG A 224 -15.72 -4.42 4.78
CA ARG A 224 -15.28 -5.81 4.59
C ARG A 224 -13.78 -6.02 4.80
N ASP A 225 -12.97 -5.09 4.31
CA ASP A 225 -11.52 -5.12 4.57
C ASP A 225 -11.18 -5.10 6.06
N ALA A 226 -11.88 -4.30 6.86
CA ALA A 226 -11.67 -4.23 8.30
C ALA A 226 -12.06 -5.53 9.02
N VAL A 227 -13.06 -6.28 8.51
CA VAL A 227 -13.41 -7.62 9.03
C VAL A 227 -12.26 -8.60 8.76
N ILE A 228 -11.73 -8.62 7.55
CA ILE A 228 -10.59 -9.45 7.19
C ILE A 228 -9.41 -9.17 8.11
N GLU A 229 -9.04 -7.92 8.28
CA GLU A 229 -7.92 -7.53 9.13
C GLU A 229 -8.10 -7.86 10.59
N GLN A 230 -9.30 -7.65 11.13
CA GLN A 230 -9.58 -8.02 12.51
C GLN A 230 -9.43 -9.53 12.76
N MET A 231 -9.83 -10.36 11.78
CA MET A 231 -9.64 -11.80 11.85
C MET A 231 -8.17 -12.21 11.72
N LEU A 232 -7.40 -11.53 10.85
CA LEU A 232 -5.96 -11.75 10.70
C LEU A 232 -5.17 -11.39 11.96
N ASP A 233 -5.54 -10.29 12.61
CA ASP A 233 -4.90 -9.82 13.83
C ASP A 233 -5.36 -10.57 15.10
N SER A 234 -6.36 -11.43 14.97
CA SER A 234 -6.89 -12.19 16.12
C SER A 234 -5.85 -13.13 16.72
N ASN A 235 -5.96 -13.36 18.04
CA ASN A 235 -5.12 -14.33 18.73
C ASN A 235 -5.28 -15.75 18.19
N GLU A 236 -6.48 -16.07 17.69
CA GLU A 236 -6.80 -17.36 17.07
C GLU A 236 -5.95 -17.57 15.80
N ARG A 237 -5.89 -16.57 14.90
CA ARG A 237 -5.07 -16.64 13.68
C ARG A 237 -3.58 -16.72 13.97
N LYS A 238 -3.10 -15.95 14.95
CA LYS A 238 -1.71 -15.98 15.41
C LYS A 238 -1.33 -17.36 15.92
N ALA A 239 -2.18 -18.00 16.72
CA ALA A 239 -1.97 -19.37 17.21
C ALA A 239 -1.95 -20.42 16.08
N LEU A 240 -2.73 -20.24 15.01
CA LEU A 240 -2.68 -21.11 13.83
C LEU A 240 -1.36 -20.96 13.06
N ALA A 241 -0.86 -19.74 12.91
CA ALA A 241 0.40 -19.48 12.24
C ALA A 241 1.60 -20.08 13.00
N ASP A 242 1.59 -20.05 14.33
CA ASP A 242 2.65 -20.62 15.15
C ASP A 242 2.67 -22.16 15.09
N ARG A 243 1.51 -22.82 15.02
CA ARG A 243 1.43 -24.28 14.84
C ARG A 243 2.03 -24.73 13.51
N ASN A 244 1.81 -23.98 12.44
CA ASN A 244 2.33 -24.29 11.10
C ASN A 244 3.85 -24.04 10.95
N ARG A 245 4.48 -23.30 11.86
CA ARG A 245 5.95 -23.10 11.88
C ARG A 245 6.71 -24.23 12.58
N HIS A 246 6.01 -25.08 13.33
CA HIS A 246 6.60 -26.15 14.13
C HIS A 246 6.23 -27.56 13.60
N SER A 247 5.50 -27.63 12.50
CA SER A 247 5.19 -28.84 11.73
C SER A 247 5.98 -28.87 10.40
#